data_137983d8b4fd5612891422b2ece1d8c9
#
_entry.id   137983d8b4fd5612891422b2ece1d8c9
#
_cell.length_a   1.000
_cell.length_b   1.000
_cell.length_c   1.000
_cell.angle_alpha   90.00
_cell.angle_beta   90.00
_cell.angle_gamma   90.00
#
_symmetry.space_group_name_H-M   'P 1'
#
loop_
_entity.id
_entity.type
_entity.pdbx_description
1 polymer ?
#
loop_
_entity_poly.entity_id
_entity_poly.type
_entity_poly.pdbx_seq_one_letter_code
_entity_poly.pdbx_strand_id
1 'polypeptide(L)'
;MTRQIFVNLPIKNMDRAKAFFGALGFSFNPQFTSEQGACMVVADDIFVMLLVEDFFQTFTKKAICDASKSTEVLVCLSCESRAEVDDLVRKALAAGGKVPNAPQDQGFMYGHGFEDLDGHIWELVYMDLAAAPTSPTMPA
;
A
#
# COMPACT_ATOMS: atom_id res chain seq x y z
N MET A 1 -21.63 0.19 -14.49
CA MET A 1 -20.66 -0.62 -13.72
C MET A 1 -19.39 0.20 -13.48
N THR A 2 -18.97 0.31 -12.25
CA THR A 2 -17.75 1.02 -11.89
C THR A 2 -16.54 0.15 -12.20
N ARG A 3 -15.48 0.77 -12.75
CA ARG A 3 -14.23 0.05 -12.98
C ARG A 3 -13.54 -0.21 -11.65
N GLN A 4 -12.99 -1.40 -11.52
CA GLN A 4 -12.23 -1.79 -10.34
C GLN A 4 -10.75 -1.87 -10.69
N ILE A 5 -9.89 -1.62 -9.71
CA ILE A 5 -8.47 -1.81 -9.87
C ILE A 5 -7.97 -2.90 -8.92
N PHE A 6 -7.14 -3.79 -9.45
CA PHE A 6 -6.48 -4.86 -8.70
C PHE A 6 -4.97 -4.72 -8.93
N VAL A 7 -4.27 -4.25 -7.92
CA VAL A 7 -2.81 -4.17 -7.97
C VAL A 7 -2.24 -5.46 -7.39
N ASN A 8 -1.42 -6.16 -8.17
CA ASN A 8 -0.83 -7.43 -7.74
C ASN A 8 0.59 -7.20 -7.24
N LEU A 9 0.88 -7.61 -6.02
CA LEU A 9 2.20 -7.48 -5.41
C LEU A 9 2.71 -8.85 -4.97
N PRO A 10 3.98 -9.20 -5.27
CA PRO A 10 4.56 -10.45 -4.80
C PRO A 10 4.93 -10.37 -3.33
N ILE A 11 4.66 -11.44 -2.60
CA ILE A 11 5.00 -11.55 -1.19
C ILE A 11 5.68 -12.90 -0.93
N LYS A 12 6.44 -12.99 0.16
CA LYS A 12 7.17 -14.21 0.50
C LYS A 12 6.38 -15.12 1.43
N ASN A 13 5.60 -14.55 2.37
CA ASN A 13 4.89 -15.32 3.37
C ASN A 13 3.48 -14.77 3.55
N MET A 14 2.48 -15.58 3.20
CA MET A 14 1.08 -15.15 3.22
C MET A 14 0.60 -14.82 4.63
N ASP A 15 0.89 -15.67 5.61
CA ASP A 15 0.40 -15.46 6.97
C ASP A 15 0.96 -14.17 7.57
N ARG A 16 2.25 -13.91 7.34
CA ARG A 16 2.90 -12.68 7.82
C ARG A 16 2.35 -11.44 7.14
N ALA A 17 2.14 -11.52 5.82
CA ALA A 17 1.61 -10.39 5.07
C ALA A 17 0.18 -10.06 5.51
N LYS A 18 -0.66 -11.06 5.68
CA LYS A 18 -2.04 -10.85 6.15
C LYS A 18 -2.07 -10.28 7.56
N ALA A 19 -1.20 -10.78 8.43
CA ALA A 19 -1.12 -10.25 9.81
C ALA A 19 -0.66 -8.79 9.81
N PHE A 20 0.31 -8.44 8.96
CA PHE A 20 0.80 -7.07 8.85
C PHE A 20 -0.31 -6.12 8.44
N PHE A 21 -0.96 -6.38 7.31
CA PHE A 21 -2.01 -5.49 6.79
C PHE A 21 -3.28 -5.53 7.65
N GLY A 22 -3.58 -6.67 8.26
CA GLY A 22 -4.67 -6.76 9.22
C GLY A 22 -4.44 -5.86 10.43
N ALA A 23 -3.20 -5.76 10.90
CA ALA A 23 -2.85 -4.88 12.02
C ALA A 23 -3.02 -3.39 11.64
N LEU A 24 -2.92 -3.05 10.36
CA LEU A 24 -3.18 -1.69 9.88
C LEU A 24 -4.68 -1.40 9.70
N GLY A 25 -5.53 -2.40 9.81
CA GLY A 25 -6.96 -2.25 9.69
C GLY A 25 -7.54 -2.66 8.34
N PHE A 26 -6.73 -3.20 7.42
CA PHE A 26 -7.24 -3.68 6.15
C PHE A 26 -7.91 -5.06 6.31
N SER A 27 -8.95 -5.30 5.55
CA SER A 27 -9.65 -6.57 5.52
C SER A 27 -9.38 -7.29 4.20
N PHE A 28 -9.69 -8.58 4.16
CA PHE A 28 -9.48 -9.43 3.00
C PHE A 28 -10.80 -10.06 2.60
N ASN A 29 -11.05 -10.13 1.28
CA ASN A 29 -12.25 -10.78 0.77
C ASN A 29 -12.03 -12.29 0.83
N PRO A 30 -12.78 -13.03 1.69
CA PRO A 30 -12.55 -14.48 1.85
C PRO A 30 -12.87 -15.28 0.59
N GLN A 31 -13.77 -14.79 -0.26
CA GLN A 31 -14.12 -15.46 -1.51
C GLN A 31 -12.93 -15.54 -2.47
N PHE A 32 -12.05 -14.54 -2.44
CA PHE A 32 -10.91 -14.45 -3.35
C PHE A 32 -9.57 -14.52 -2.61
N THR A 33 -9.57 -15.13 -1.44
CA THR A 33 -8.35 -15.28 -0.62
C THR A 33 -8.08 -16.76 -0.39
N SER A 34 -6.83 -17.17 -0.66
CA SER A 34 -6.36 -18.54 -0.48
C SER A 34 -4.93 -18.51 0.09
N GLU A 35 -4.28 -19.65 0.15
CA GLU A 35 -2.89 -19.74 0.59
C GLU A 35 -1.92 -19.07 -0.41
N GLN A 36 -2.32 -18.95 -1.67
CA GLN A 36 -1.48 -18.40 -2.73
C GLN A 36 -1.72 -16.94 -2.99
N GLY A 37 -2.91 -16.44 -2.71
CA GLY A 37 -3.28 -15.05 -2.98
C GLY A 37 -4.31 -14.53 -2.01
N ALA A 38 -4.13 -13.31 -1.53
CA ALA A 38 -5.07 -12.64 -0.65
C ALA A 38 -5.58 -11.37 -1.31
N CYS A 39 -6.90 -11.24 -1.37
CA CYS A 39 -7.56 -10.06 -1.93
C CYS A 39 -7.75 -9.03 -0.81
N MET A 40 -6.84 -8.09 -0.71
CA MET A 40 -6.94 -7.01 0.28
C MET A 40 -7.88 -5.93 -0.22
N VAL A 41 -8.89 -5.63 0.57
CA VAL A 41 -9.88 -4.61 0.23
C VAL A 41 -9.40 -3.26 0.75
N VAL A 42 -9.09 -2.35 -0.16
CA VAL A 42 -8.70 -0.98 0.18
C VAL A 42 -9.93 -0.08 0.21
N ALA A 43 -10.78 -0.21 -0.79
CA ALA A 43 -12.04 0.51 -0.92
C ALA A 43 -12.97 -0.32 -1.81
N ASP A 44 -14.19 0.17 -2.06
CA ASP A 44 -15.19 -0.59 -2.82
C ASP A 44 -14.71 -1.05 -4.19
N ASP A 45 -13.88 -0.24 -4.86
CA ASP A 45 -13.41 -0.53 -6.22
C ASP A 45 -11.89 -0.61 -6.30
N ILE A 46 -11.20 -0.67 -5.16
CA ILE A 46 -9.73 -0.67 -5.10
C ILE A 46 -9.28 -1.86 -4.27
N PHE A 47 -8.49 -2.72 -4.91
CA PHE A 47 -8.01 -3.95 -4.29
C PHE A 47 -6.52 -4.11 -4.53
N VAL A 48 -5.85 -4.75 -3.57
CA VAL A 48 -4.46 -5.16 -3.74
C VAL A 48 -4.41 -6.66 -3.52
N MET A 49 -3.93 -7.37 -4.53
CA MET A 49 -3.74 -8.82 -4.44
C MET A 49 -2.34 -9.10 -3.95
N LEU A 50 -2.24 -9.71 -2.79
CA LEU A 50 -0.96 -10.16 -2.26
C LEU A 50 -0.76 -11.60 -2.73
N LEU A 51 0.20 -11.82 -3.62
CA LEU A 51 0.42 -13.13 -4.25
C LEU A 51 1.77 -13.68 -3.81
N VAL A 52 1.78 -14.94 -3.32
CA VAL A 52 3.08 -15.56 -3.05
C VAL A 52 3.90 -15.62 -4.34
N GLU A 53 5.23 -15.55 -4.24
CA GLU A 53 6.10 -15.36 -5.40
C GLU A 53 5.89 -16.42 -6.47
N ASP A 54 5.74 -17.68 -6.10
CA ASP A 54 5.52 -18.74 -7.09
C ASP A 54 4.23 -18.54 -7.89
N PHE A 55 3.19 -18.06 -7.22
CA PHE A 55 1.92 -17.79 -7.88
C PHE A 55 2.00 -16.52 -8.73
N PHE A 56 2.62 -15.48 -8.22
CA PHE A 56 2.87 -14.25 -8.99
C PHE A 56 3.61 -14.57 -10.30
N GLN A 57 4.61 -15.44 -10.23
CA GLN A 57 5.43 -15.81 -11.40
C GLN A 57 4.62 -16.48 -12.50
N THR A 58 3.43 -17.03 -12.19
CA THR A 58 2.58 -17.63 -13.22
C THR A 58 1.94 -16.59 -14.13
N PHE A 59 1.91 -15.32 -13.73
CA PHE A 59 1.29 -14.25 -14.51
C PHE A 59 2.27 -13.50 -15.42
N THR A 60 3.57 -13.74 -15.29
CA THR A 60 4.58 -13.05 -16.10
C THR A 60 5.80 -13.95 -16.31
N LYS A 61 6.46 -13.77 -17.45
CA LYS A 61 7.72 -14.45 -17.73
C LYS A 61 8.93 -13.66 -17.23
N LYS A 62 8.72 -12.41 -16.81
CA LYS A 62 9.79 -11.59 -16.26
C LYS A 62 10.15 -12.03 -14.85
N ALA A 63 11.42 -11.86 -14.49
CA ALA A 63 11.85 -12.13 -13.11
C ALA A 63 11.16 -11.18 -12.14
N ILE A 64 10.80 -11.71 -10.97
CA ILE A 64 10.23 -10.91 -9.90
C ILE A 64 11.29 -9.95 -9.36
N CYS A 65 10.94 -8.66 -9.27
CA CYS A 65 11.81 -7.63 -8.73
C CYS A 65 11.98 -7.83 -7.21
N ASP A 66 13.21 -7.69 -6.72
CA ASP A 66 13.44 -7.71 -5.27
C ASP A 66 13.13 -6.31 -4.71
N ALA A 67 11.94 -6.19 -4.13
CA ALA A 67 11.46 -4.91 -3.61
C ALA A 67 12.26 -4.39 -2.42
N SER A 68 13.08 -5.24 -1.78
CA SER A 68 13.98 -4.78 -0.72
C SER A 68 15.18 -4.00 -1.25
N LYS A 69 15.44 -4.09 -2.56
CA LYS A 69 16.61 -3.46 -3.19
C LYS A 69 16.24 -2.45 -4.26
N SER A 70 15.12 -2.63 -4.94
CA SER A 70 14.70 -1.74 -6.01
C SER A 70 13.19 -1.60 -6.00
N THR A 71 12.71 -0.50 -6.54
CA THR A 71 11.28 -0.15 -6.54
C THR A 71 10.81 0.07 -7.96
N GLU A 72 9.73 -0.61 -8.33
CA GLU A 72 9.03 -0.30 -9.57
C GLU A 72 7.82 0.59 -9.32
N VAL A 73 7.11 0.34 -8.22
CA VAL A 73 5.82 0.99 -7.97
C VAL A 73 5.77 1.56 -6.55
N LEU A 74 5.15 2.72 -6.42
CA LEU A 74 4.77 3.31 -5.15
C LEU A 74 3.25 3.27 -5.09
N VAL A 75 2.70 2.53 -4.13
CA VAL A 75 1.24 2.47 -3.97
C VAL A 75 0.83 3.56 -3.00
N CYS A 76 0.16 4.57 -3.52
CA CYS A 76 -0.26 5.72 -2.72
C CYS A 76 -1.76 5.66 -2.45
N LEU A 77 -2.12 5.73 -1.18
CA LEU A 77 -3.51 5.70 -0.74
C LEU A 77 -3.86 7.04 -0.11
N SER A 78 -5.06 7.54 -0.43
CA SER A 78 -5.55 8.75 0.21
C SER A 78 -6.07 8.47 1.61
N CYS A 79 -5.94 9.46 2.49
CA CYS A 79 -6.44 9.42 3.86
C CYS A 79 -7.34 10.63 4.09
N GLU A 80 -8.21 10.54 5.08
CA GLU A 80 -9.19 11.60 5.37
C GLU A 80 -8.64 12.67 6.30
N SER A 81 -7.49 12.43 6.94
CA SER A 81 -6.88 13.37 7.87
C SER A 81 -5.39 13.11 8.01
N ARG A 82 -4.68 14.11 8.55
CA ARG A 82 -3.27 13.97 8.92
C ARG A 82 -3.10 12.90 10.00
N ALA A 83 -4.05 12.86 10.95
CA ALA A 83 -4.01 11.88 12.02
C ALA A 83 -4.12 10.45 11.49
N GLU A 84 -4.92 10.23 10.44
CA GLU A 84 -5.02 8.90 9.83
C GLU A 84 -3.70 8.49 9.17
N VAL A 85 -3.03 9.42 8.47
CA VAL A 85 -1.72 9.16 7.89
C VAL A 85 -0.73 8.71 8.97
N ASP A 86 -0.62 9.47 10.05
CA ASP A 86 0.31 9.17 11.12
C ASP A 86 -0.03 7.86 11.84
N ASP A 87 -1.32 7.59 12.02
CA ASP A 87 -1.78 6.39 12.70
C ASP A 87 -1.42 5.13 11.89
N LEU A 88 -1.60 5.16 10.58
CA LEU A 88 -1.27 4.03 9.73
C LEU A 88 0.24 3.77 9.71
N VAL A 89 1.06 4.81 9.66
CA VAL A 89 2.52 4.66 9.73
C VAL A 89 2.94 4.07 11.06
N ARG A 90 2.35 4.54 12.16
CA ARG A 90 2.64 4.03 13.50
C ARG A 90 2.28 2.54 13.61
N LYS A 91 1.13 2.15 13.06
CA LYS A 91 0.72 0.75 13.07
C LYS A 91 1.62 -0.12 12.21
N ALA A 92 2.07 0.39 11.07
CA ALA A 92 3.00 -0.32 10.20
C ALA A 92 4.33 -0.57 10.91
N LEU A 93 4.87 0.44 11.60
CA LEU A 93 6.10 0.28 12.38
C LEU A 93 5.92 -0.76 13.48
N ALA A 94 4.80 -0.70 14.20
CA ALA A 94 4.52 -1.66 15.28
C ALA A 94 4.38 -3.09 14.75
N ALA A 95 3.94 -3.26 13.51
CA ALA A 95 3.78 -4.57 12.87
C ALA A 95 5.06 -5.08 12.18
N GLY A 96 6.17 -4.35 12.27
CA GLY A 96 7.45 -4.78 11.73
C GLY A 96 7.88 -4.10 10.44
N GLY A 97 7.09 -3.16 9.94
CA GLY A 97 7.44 -2.38 8.77
C GLY A 97 8.53 -1.35 9.05
N LYS A 98 8.92 -0.63 8.02
CA LYS A 98 9.95 0.42 8.10
C LYS A 98 9.40 1.73 7.58
N VAL A 99 10.06 2.84 7.91
CA VAL A 99 9.73 4.16 7.38
C VAL A 99 10.88 4.63 6.51
N PRO A 100 10.69 4.66 5.18
CA PRO A 100 11.79 5.01 4.28
C PRO A 100 12.13 6.50 4.28
N ASN A 101 11.16 7.36 4.54
CA ASN A 101 11.34 8.81 4.47
C ASN A 101 10.62 9.52 5.60
N ALA A 102 11.08 10.74 5.92
CA ALA A 102 10.39 11.61 6.86
C ALA A 102 9.06 12.08 6.26
N PRO A 103 8.06 12.43 7.10
CA PRO A 103 6.81 12.97 6.60
C PRO A 103 7.05 14.28 5.85
N GLN A 104 6.20 14.54 4.84
CA GLN A 104 6.26 15.78 4.05
C GLN A 104 4.98 16.57 4.25
N ASP A 105 5.13 17.80 4.72
CA ASP A 105 4.01 18.70 4.94
C ASP A 105 4.16 19.91 4.01
N GLN A 106 3.26 20.00 3.04
CA GLN A 106 3.23 21.10 2.07
C GLN A 106 2.06 22.06 2.30
N GLY A 107 1.47 22.05 3.48
CA GLY A 107 0.33 22.88 3.83
C GLY A 107 -0.98 22.24 3.38
N PHE A 108 -1.28 22.32 2.08
CA PHE A 108 -2.50 21.71 1.54
C PHE A 108 -2.43 20.19 1.47
N MET A 109 -1.24 19.61 1.58
CA MET A 109 -1.00 18.19 1.42
C MET A 109 -0.01 17.69 2.47
N TYR A 110 -0.34 16.58 3.09
CA TYR A 110 0.50 15.91 4.08
C TYR A 110 0.69 14.48 3.67
N GLY A 111 1.93 14.05 3.57
CA GLY A 111 2.27 12.69 3.14
C GLY A 111 3.29 12.04 4.05
N HIS A 112 3.16 10.75 4.19
CA HIS A 112 4.11 9.89 4.86
C HIS A 112 3.97 8.50 4.26
N GLY A 113 4.85 7.58 4.60
CA GLY A 113 4.78 6.24 4.04
C GLY A 113 5.48 5.21 4.88
N PHE A 114 5.37 3.97 4.44
CA PHE A 114 6.03 2.85 5.11
C PHE A 114 6.45 1.81 4.08
N GLU A 115 7.42 0.99 4.45
CA GLU A 115 7.72 -0.25 3.74
C GLU A 115 7.05 -1.40 4.46
N ASP A 116 6.43 -2.30 3.69
CA ASP A 116 5.88 -3.52 4.27
C ASP A 116 6.98 -4.57 4.49
N LEU A 117 6.60 -5.76 4.92
CA LEU A 117 7.56 -6.82 5.24
C LEU A 117 8.34 -7.33 4.04
N ASP A 118 7.82 -7.12 2.84
CA ASP A 118 8.44 -7.54 1.59
C ASP A 118 9.24 -6.43 0.90
N GLY A 119 9.24 -5.23 1.47
CA GLY A 119 9.96 -4.08 0.93
C GLY A 119 9.14 -3.19 0.01
N HIS A 120 7.87 -3.50 -0.21
CA HIS A 120 7.00 -2.66 -1.02
C HIS A 120 6.73 -1.34 -0.29
N ILE A 121 6.80 -0.24 -1.04
CA ILE A 121 6.61 1.10 -0.47
C ILE A 121 5.17 1.54 -0.65
N TRP A 122 4.55 1.91 0.45
CA TRP A 122 3.19 2.43 0.51
C TRP A 122 3.24 3.88 0.95
N GLU A 123 2.61 4.74 0.17
CA GLU A 123 2.50 6.15 0.51
C GLU A 123 1.08 6.46 0.96
N LEU A 124 0.96 7.38 1.91
CA LEU A 124 -0.31 7.80 2.48
C LEU A 124 -0.38 9.31 2.35
N VAL A 125 -1.47 9.82 1.81
CA VAL A 125 -1.59 11.24 1.54
C VAL A 125 -2.95 11.77 2.00
N TYR A 126 -2.90 12.88 2.72
CA TYR A 126 -4.08 13.68 3.01
C TYR A 126 -3.97 14.99 2.26
N MET A 127 -5.04 15.38 1.57
CA MET A 127 -5.11 16.64 0.87
C MET A 127 -6.28 17.45 1.38
N ASP A 128 -6.01 18.73 1.71
CA ASP A 128 -7.04 19.70 1.95
C ASP A 128 -7.31 20.40 0.62
N LEU A 129 -8.34 19.95 -0.09
CA LEU A 129 -8.64 20.45 -1.43
C LEU A 129 -9.05 21.92 -1.42
N ALA A 130 -9.58 22.43 -0.31
CA ALA A 130 -9.94 23.84 -0.18
C ALA A 130 -8.71 24.75 -0.14
N ALA A 131 -7.57 24.21 0.33
CA ALA A 131 -6.31 24.96 0.41
C ALA A 131 -5.37 24.65 -0.75
N ALA A 132 -5.76 23.74 -1.65
CA ALA A 132 -4.91 23.33 -2.76
C ALA A 132 -4.72 24.46 -3.77
N PRO A 133 -3.54 24.56 -4.43
CA PRO A 133 -3.33 25.55 -5.48
C PRO A 133 -4.26 25.31 -6.67
N THR A 134 -4.59 26.39 -7.39
CA THR A 134 -5.47 26.32 -8.57
C THR A 134 -4.83 25.55 -9.72
N SER A 135 -3.50 25.55 -9.80
CA SER A 135 -2.75 24.71 -10.73
C SER A 135 -2.12 23.58 -9.93
N PRO A 136 -2.60 22.32 -10.12
CA PRO A 136 -2.06 21.23 -9.31
C PRO A 136 -0.58 21.01 -9.60
N THR A 137 0.20 20.92 -8.52
CA THR A 137 1.59 20.50 -8.58
C THR A 137 1.72 19.18 -7.83
N MET A 138 2.33 18.21 -8.48
CA MET A 138 2.57 16.94 -7.81
C MET A 138 3.78 17.08 -6.90
N PRO A 139 3.72 16.48 -5.69
CA PRO A 139 4.90 16.45 -4.84
C PRO A 139 6.02 15.68 -5.52
N ALA A 140 7.22 16.15 -5.32
CA ALA A 140 8.39 15.49 -5.86
C ALA A 140 8.72 14.21 -5.08
#